data_0a9cffd15ab9380c8ebe9ee4a5176d06
#
_entry.id   0a9cffd15ab9380c8ebe9ee4a5176d06
#
_cell.length_a   1.000
_cell.length_b   1.000
_cell.length_c   1.000
_cell.angle_alpha   90.00
_cell.angle_beta   90.00
_cell.angle_gamma   90.00
#
_symmetry.space_group_name_H-M   'P 1'
#
loop_
_entity.id
_entity.type
_entity.pdbx_description
1 polymer ?
#
loop_
_entity_poly.entity_id
_entity_poly.type
_entity_poly.pdbx_seq_one_letter_code
_entity_poly.pdbx_strand_id
1 'polypeptide(L)' 'MIQYKELEKLKKQGSILYEKIEEVKKAKRNNQHTDVNSFDLFLMEQKFKRIVEKLMQYDDHI' A
#
# COMPACT_ATOMS: atom_id res chain seq x y z
N MET A 1 3.04 -9.18 22.03
CA MET A 1 2.36 -7.93 22.42
C MET A 1 2.40 -6.93 21.27
N ILE A 2 1.23 -6.42 20.88
CA ILE A 2 1.13 -5.48 19.78
C ILE A 2 1.53 -4.10 20.27
N GLN A 3 2.51 -3.50 19.60
CA GLN A 3 2.91 -2.15 19.91
C GLN A 3 2.07 -1.18 19.09
N TYR A 4 1.42 -0.28 19.77
CA TYR A 4 0.54 0.70 19.14
C TYR A 4 1.26 1.53 18.09
N LYS A 5 2.54 1.87 18.34
CA LYS A 5 3.34 2.64 17.40
C LYS A 5 3.57 1.90 16.09
N GLU A 6 3.79 0.59 16.16
CA GLU A 6 3.96 -0.21 14.94
C GLU A 6 2.68 -0.25 14.12
N LEU A 7 1.54 -0.39 14.78
CA LEU A 7 0.25 -0.40 14.12
C LEU A 7 -0.01 0.91 13.38
N GLU A 8 0.24 2.03 14.04
CA GLU A 8 0.08 3.34 13.41
C GLU A 8 1.03 3.52 12.23
N LYS A 9 2.27 3.06 12.37
CA LYS A 9 3.26 3.15 11.31
C LYS A 9 2.82 2.36 10.09
N LEU A 10 2.31 1.14 10.29
CA LEU A 10 1.79 0.31 9.21
C LEU A 10 0.60 0.96 8.51
N LYS A 11 -0.33 1.52 9.26
CA LYS A 11 -1.48 2.21 8.71
C LYS A 11 -1.05 3.40 7.84
N LYS A 12 -0.09 4.18 8.33
CA LYS A 12 0.42 5.33 7.61
C LYS A 12 1.11 4.91 6.32
N GLN A 13 1.98 3.89 6.40
CA GLN A 13 2.66 3.37 5.22
C GLN A 13 1.67 2.83 4.19
N GLY A 14 0.66 2.12 4.65
CA GLY A 14 -0.39 1.62 3.78
C GLY A 14 -1.15 2.71 3.07
N SER A 15 -1.52 3.77 3.79
CA SER A 15 -2.22 4.92 3.21
C SER A 15 -1.41 5.60 2.12
N ILE A 16 -0.13 5.88 2.42
CA ILE A 16 0.76 6.54 1.46
C ILE A 16 0.92 5.68 0.21
N LEU A 17 1.15 4.40 0.41
CA LEU A 17 1.33 3.48 -0.71
C LEU A 17 0.06 3.33 -1.54
N TYR A 18 -1.09 3.26 -0.88
CA TYR A 18 -2.38 3.18 -1.57
C TYR A 18 -2.63 4.40 -2.45
N GLU A 19 -2.38 5.59 -1.92
CA GLU A 19 -2.54 6.81 -2.69
C GLU A 19 -1.65 6.82 -3.92
N LYS A 20 -0.40 6.40 -3.77
CA LYS A 20 0.52 6.34 -4.89
C LYS A 20 0.07 5.34 -5.95
N ILE A 21 -0.40 4.17 -5.54
CA ILE A 21 -0.92 3.16 -6.46
C ILE A 21 -2.11 3.72 -7.25
N GLU A 22 -3.03 4.40 -6.56
CA GLU A 22 -4.21 4.97 -7.21
C GLU A 22 -3.83 6.08 -8.19
N GLU A 23 -2.86 6.92 -7.84
CA GLU A 23 -2.36 7.96 -8.74
C GLU A 23 -1.78 7.36 -10.02
N VAL A 24 -0.96 6.32 -9.88
CA VAL A 24 -0.35 5.66 -11.04
C VAL A 24 -1.41 5.02 -11.92
N LYS A 25 -2.38 4.32 -11.32
CA LYS A 25 -3.46 3.69 -12.07
C LYS A 25 -4.31 4.72 -12.81
N LYS A 26 -4.60 5.85 -12.17
CA LYS A 26 -5.37 6.93 -12.78
C LYS A 26 -4.62 7.51 -13.96
N ALA A 27 -3.32 7.76 -13.81
CA ALA A 27 -2.50 8.29 -14.88
C ALA A 27 -2.48 7.34 -16.08
N LYS A 28 -2.35 6.04 -15.84
CA LYS A 28 -2.35 5.04 -16.91
C LYS A 28 -3.69 4.99 -17.63
N ARG A 29 -4.81 5.08 -16.89
CA ARG A 29 -6.13 5.11 -17.51
C ARG A 29 -6.34 6.32 -18.39
N ASN A 30 -5.73 7.45 -18.02
CA ASN A 30 -5.84 8.70 -18.78
C ASN A 30 -4.75 8.85 -19.84
N ASN A 31 -3.97 7.81 -20.09
CA ASN A 31 -2.85 7.82 -21.03
C ASN A 31 -1.80 8.89 -20.69
N GLN A 32 -1.69 9.25 -19.44
CA GLN A 32 -0.69 10.20 -18.98
C GLN A 32 0.65 9.49 -18.77
N HIS A 33 1.73 10.21 -19.02
CA HIS A 33 3.07 9.68 -18.81
C HIS A 33 3.32 9.49 -17.31
N THR A 34 3.83 8.32 -16.93
CA THR A 34 4.22 8.06 -15.54
C THR A 34 5.63 7.47 -15.54
N ASP A 35 6.38 7.77 -14.49
CA ASP A 35 7.71 7.21 -14.29
C ASP A 35 7.66 5.77 -13.75
N VAL A 36 6.47 5.30 -13.40
CA VAL A 36 6.28 3.97 -12.82
C VAL A 36 5.81 3.02 -13.92
N ASN A 37 6.62 1.98 -14.21
CA ASN A 37 6.22 0.97 -15.18
C ASN A 37 5.32 -0.08 -14.54
N SER A 38 4.81 -1.01 -15.36
CA SER A 38 3.87 -2.03 -14.87
C SER A 38 4.50 -2.95 -13.83
N PHE A 39 5.78 -3.23 -13.95
CA PHE A 39 6.49 -4.07 -13.00
C PHE A 39 6.61 -3.37 -11.63
N ASP A 40 6.95 -2.08 -11.65
CA ASP A 40 7.03 -1.30 -10.43
C ASP A 40 5.67 -1.20 -9.73
N LEU A 41 4.61 -1.03 -10.51
CA LEU A 41 3.25 -1.01 -9.98
C LEU A 41 2.90 -2.33 -9.32
N PHE A 42 3.27 -3.43 -9.96
CA PHE A 42 3.06 -4.77 -9.40
C PHE A 42 3.76 -4.91 -8.04
N LEU A 43 5.01 -4.46 -7.95
CA LEU A 43 5.76 -4.52 -6.70
C LEU A 43 5.11 -3.67 -5.60
N MET A 44 4.60 -2.50 -5.97
CA MET A 44 3.89 -1.62 -5.03
C MET A 44 2.62 -2.31 -4.51
N GLU A 45 1.86 -2.95 -5.37
CA GLU A 45 0.65 -3.67 -4.98
C GLU A 45 0.97 -4.85 -4.07
N GLN A 46 2.05 -5.57 -4.33
CA GLN A 46 2.48 -6.67 -3.47
C GLN A 46 2.87 -6.15 -2.08
N LYS A 47 3.56 -5.04 -2.04
CA LYS A 47 3.96 -4.42 -0.78
C LYS A 47 2.75 -3.97 0.02
N PHE A 48 1.78 -3.37 -0.65
CA PHE A 48 0.53 -2.94 -0.03
C PHE A 48 -0.23 -4.15 0.54
N LYS A 49 -0.32 -5.21 -0.23
CA LYS A 49 -0.99 -6.43 0.21
C LYS A 49 -0.37 -6.99 1.49
N ARG A 50 0.95 -6.99 1.59
CA ARG A 50 1.64 -7.45 2.79
C ARG A 50 1.31 -6.59 4.00
N ILE A 51 1.23 -5.28 3.80
CA ILE A 51 0.86 -4.35 4.88
C ILE A 51 -0.55 -4.66 5.36
N VAL A 52 -1.48 -4.85 4.44
CA VAL A 52 -2.87 -5.18 4.77
C VAL A 52 -2.95 -6.51 5.54
N GLU A 53 -2.21 -7.51 5.10
CA GLU A 53 -2.19 -8.81 5.79
C GLU A 53 -1.68 -8.68 7.22
N LYS A 54 -0.65 -7.89 7.43
CA LYS A 54 -0.13 -7.63 8.79
C LYS A 54 -1.16 -6.93 9.65
N LEU A 55 -1.85 -5.95 9.09
CA LEU A 55 -2.91 -5.24 9.82
C LEU A 55 -4.06 -6.18 10.21
N MET A 56 -4.43 -7.08 9.31
CA MET A 56 -5.46 -8.06 9.59
C MET A 56 -5.06 -9.01 10.70
N GLN A 57 -3.79 -9.40 10.77
CA GLN A 57 -3.28 -10.24 11.85
C GLN A 57 -3.41 -9.56 13.21
N TYR A 58 -3.16 -8.26 13.25
CA TYR A 58 -3.33 -7.50 14.50
C TYR A 58 -4.80 -7.45 14.93
N ASP A 59 -5.70 -7.31 13.97
CA ASP A 59 -7.13 -7.28 14.27
C ASP A 59 -7.64 -8.62 14.82
N ASP A 60 -7.08 -9.72 14.36
CA ASP A 60 -7.48 -11.06 14.81
C ASP A 60 -7.12 -11.33 16.27
N HIS A 61 -6.30 -10.50 16.88
CA HIS A 61 -5.90 -10.65 18.27
C HIS A 61 -6.72 -9.80 19.24
N ILE A 62 -7.70 -9.11 18.76
CA ILE A 62 -8.57 -8.28 19.61
C ILE A 62 -9.70 -9.10 20.19
#